data_6e8c01e47bf5e50b2e94c540ca6f2f86
#
_entry.id   6e8c01e47bf5e50b2e94c540ca6f2f86
#
_cell.length_a   1.000
_cell.length_b   1.000
_cell.length_c   1.000
_cell.angle_alpha   90.00
_cell.angle_beta   90.00
_cell.angle_gamma   90.00
#
_symmetry.space_group_name_H-M   'P 1'
#
loop_
_entity.id
_entity.type
_entity.pdbx_description
1 polymer ?
#
loop_
_entity_poly.entity_id
_entity_poly.type
_entity_poly.pdbx_seq_one_letter_code
_entity_poly.pdbx_strand_id
1 'polypeptide(L)'
;VVARPDLFASVTLFCSGRAVYDWMNTLPILDPLPTGPGARQQVLRTYFPDTNFDEPGVGWAEFQRIRALDTASENLVGIARILSQLRPDTPALAATGVPVHVLYGDQDEIWPPSWYAEEAADLGARESVIRGGAHSAQLQFPQQWAEFASSYWADVESGALVWSM
;
A
#
# COMPACT_ATOMS: atom_id res chain seq x y z
N VAL A 1 4.21 -10.55 -9.14
CA VAL A 1 3.22 -11.01 -10.13
C VAL A 1 3.83 -11.01 -11.53
N VAL A 2 4.28 -9.87 -12.04
CA VAL A 2 4.77 -9.76 -13.44
C VAL A 2 5.84 -10.79 -13.79
N ALA A 3 6.79 -11.06 -12.88
CA ALA A 3 7.86 -12.03 -13.12
C ALA A 3 7.40 -13.51 -13.12
N ARG A 4 6.35 -13.83 -12.40
CA ARG A 4 5.82 -15.21 -12.22
C ARG A 4 4.30 -15.16 -12.07
N PRO A 5 3.56 -14.83 -13.14
CA PRO A 5 2.10 -14.74 -13.10
C PRO A 5 1.45 -16.11 -12.81
N ASP A 6 2.10 -17.18 -13.19
CA ASP A 6 1.67 -18.58 -12.96
C ASP A 6 1.50 -18.95 -11.48
N LEU A 7 2.03 -18.17 -10.55
CA LEU A 7 1.92 -18.41 -9.10
C LEU A 7 0.73 -17.68 -8.45
N PHE A 8 -0.02 -16.87 -9.18
CA PHE A 8 -1.06 -16.01 -8.62
C PHE A 8 -2.42 -16.30 -9.24
N ALA A 9 -3.40 -16.64 -8.42
CA ALA A 9 -4.78 -16.75 -8.85
C ALA A 9 -5.39 -15.37 -9.11
N SER A 10 -4.99 -14.37 -8.33
CA SER A 10 -5.41 -12.97 -8.48
C SER A 10 -4.49 -12.03 -7.72
N VAL A 11 -4.68 -10.71 -7.92
CA VAL A 11 -4.00 -9.63 -7.19
C VAL A 11 -5.04 -8.66 -6.68
N THR A 12 -4.93 -8.27 -5.40
CA THR A 12 -5.66 -7.13 -4.85
C THR A 12 -4.67 -5.99 -4.60
N LEU A 13 -4.82 -4.88 -5.31
CA LEU A 13 -4.16 -3.62 -5.03
C LEU A 13 -5.02 -2.86 -4.02
N PHE A 14 -4.52 -2.74 -2.80
CA PHE A 14 -5.25 -2.09 -1.73
C PHE A 14 -4.53 -0.82 -1.26
N CYS A 15 -5.20 0.32 -1.40
CA CYS A 15 -4.65 1.64 -1.08
C CYS A 15 -3.21 1.78 -1.58
N SER A 16 -2.96 1.27 -2.78
CA SER A 16 -1.67 1.34 -3.48
C SER A 16 -1.94 1.42 -4.97
N GLY A 17 -1.11 2.10 -5.69
CA GLY A 17 -1.33 2.31 -7.11
C GLY A 17 -0.07 2.78 -7.84
N ARG A 18 -0.23 3.04 -9.12
CA ARG A 18 0.83 3.44 -10.06
C ARG A 18 1.45 4.81 -9.80
N ALA A 19 0.78 5.63 -9.02
CA ALA A 19 1.20 7.00 -8.83
C ALA A 19 2.43 7.11 -7.93
N VAL A 20 3.36 7.95 -8.33
CA VAL A 20 4.55 8.29 -7.55
C VAL A 20 4.48 9.77 -7.25
N TYR A 21 4.43 10.11 -5.96
CA TYR A 21 4.53 11.50 -5.54
C TYR A 21 5.96 12.00 -5.61
N ASP A 22 6.14 13.27 -5.90
CA ASP A 22 7.46 13.92 -5.88
C ASP A 22 8.16 13.75 -4.53
N TRP A 23 7.43 13.80 -3.42
CA TRP A 23 7.98 13.60 -2.08
C TRP A 23 8.59 12.22 -1.88
N MET A 24 8.11 11.17 -2.56
CA MET A 24 8.68 9.83 -2.47
C MET A 24 10.10 9.80 -3.06
N ASN A 25 10.36 10.60 -4.10
CA ASN A 25 11.68 10.72 -4.70
C ASN A 25 12.66 11.51 -3.82
N THR A 26 12.15 12.25 -2.84
CA THR A 26 12.94 13.05 -1.89
C THR A 26 13.09 12.38 -0.52
N LEU A 27 12.53 11.18 -0.33
CA LEU A 27 12.70 10.46 0.92
C LEU A 27 14.18 10.25 1.23
N PRO A 28 14.65 10.59 2.44
CA PRO A 28 16.04 10.41 2.80
C PRO A 28 16.37 8.91 2.85
N ILE A 29 17.48 8.54 2.20
CA ILE A 29 18.00 7.19 2.26
C ILE A 29 19.20 7.18 3.21
N LEU A 30 19.00 6.56 4.37
CA LEU A 30 20.08 6.42 5.34
C LEU A 30 21.01 5.26 4.93
N ASP A 31 22.08 5.61 4.17
CA ASP A 31 23.07 4.66 3.68
C ASP A 31 24.48 5.27 3.87
N PRO A 32 25.33 4.72 4.75
CA PRO A 32 25.06 3.53 5.57
C PRO A 32 24.02 3.77 6.67
N LEU A 33 23.36 2.69 7.10
CA LEU A 33 22.42 2.73 8.23
C LEU A 33 23.17 3.22 9.48
N PRO A 34 22.60 4.16 10.25
CA PRO A 34 23.21 4.61 11.51
C PRO A 34 23.47 3.44 12.47
N THR A 35 24.59 3.50 13.17
CA THR A 35 25.03 2.48 14.15
C THR A 35 25.38 3.13 15.49
N GLY A 36 25.42 2.33 16.54
CA GLY A 36 25.79 2.77 17.88
C GLY A 36 24.65 3.44 18.69
N PRO A 37 24.97 4.08 19.81
CA PRO A 37 23.99 4.72 20.66
C PRO A 37 23.19 5.79 19.93
N GLY A 38 21.86 5.75 20.04
CA GLY A 38 20.96 6.71 19.39
C GLY A 38 20.65 6.44 17.92
N ALA A 39 21.25 5.43 17.30
CA ALA A 39 21.00 5.09 15.88
C ALA A 39 19.53 4.86 15.59
N ARG A 40 18.83 4.11 16.46
CA ARG A 40 17.40 3.84 16.31
C ARG A 40 16.56 5.11 16.36
N GLN A 41 16.84 6.00 17.30
CA GLN A 41 16.14 7.29 17.43
C GLN A 41 16.38 8.18 16.20
N GLN A 42 17.58 8.14 15.66
CA GLN A 42 17.89 8.87 14.41
C GLN A 42 17.02 8.38 13.25
N VAL A 43 16.91 7.06 13.04
CA VAL A 43 16.05 6.47 12.00
C VAL A 43 14.58 6.87 12.21
N LEU A 44 14.07 6.71 13.43
CA LEU A 44 12.69 7.05 13.74
C LEU A 44 12.37 8.53 13.48
N ARG A 45 13.22 9.44 13.93
CA ARG A 45 13.04 10.87 13.71
C ARG A 45 13.15 11.27 12.24
N THR A 46 13.94 10.54 11.47
CA THR A 46 14.08 10.79 10.02
C THR A 46 12.78 10.48 9.26
N TYR A 47 12.12 9.37 9.59
CA TYR A 47 10.93 8.93 8.85
C TYR A 47 9.61 9.33 9.50
N PHE A 48 9.63 9.70 10.77
CA PHE A 48 8.45 10.11 11.54
C PHE A 48 8.74 11.36 12.37
N PRO A 49 9.06 12.51 11.72
CA PRO A 49 9.53 13.71 12.42
C PRO A 49 8.53 14.27 13.42
N ASP A 50 7.24 14.10 13.16
CA ASP A 50 6.16 14.65 13.96
C ASP A 50 5.64 13.69 15.05
N THR A 51 6.24 12.49 15.16
CA THR A 51 5.81 11.49 16.14
C THR A 51 6.54 11.66 17.46
N ASN A 52 5.80 11.84 18.55
CA ASN A 52 6.35 11.74 19.90
C ASN A 52 6.53 10.27 20.25
N PHE A 53 7.79 9.83 20.38
CA PHE A 53 8.13 8.44 20.74
C PHE A 53 8.29 8.24 22.25
N ASP A 54 8.40 9.30 23.02
CA ASP A 54 8.70 9.25 24.45
C ASP A 54 7.45 9.05 25.31
N GLU A 55 6.27 9.38 24.77
CA GLU A 55 4.99 9.26 25.46
C GLU A 55 3.97 8.45 24.64
N PRO A 56 3.11 7.66 25.29
CA PRO A 56 2.00 7.00 24.60
C PRO A 56 1.05 8.01 23.98
N GLY A 57 0.62 7.71 22.76
CA GLY A 57 -0.43 8.44 22.07
C GLY A 57 -1.84 7.92 22.41
N VAL A 58 -2.84 8.36 21.66
CA VAL A 58 -4.22 7.87 21.78
C VAL A 58 -4.72 7.45 20.41
N GLY A 59 -5.42 6.32 20.34
CA GLY A 59 -6.07 5.83 19.10
C GLY A 59 -5.07 5.64 17.96
N TRP A 60 -5.31 6.30 16.83
CA TRP A 60 -4.48 6.18 15.64
C TRP A 60 -3.03 6.61 15.86
N ALA A 61 -2.79 7.67 16.61
CA ALA A 61 -1.44 8.14 16.91
C ALA A 61 -0.62 7.10 17.70
N GLU A 62 -1.23 6.42 18.66
CA GLU A 62 -0.59 5.33 19.39
C GLU A 62 -0.32 4.13 18.51
N PHE A 63 -1.26 3.75 17.66
CA PHE A 63 -1.04 2.68 16.67
C PHE A 63 0.17 2.98 15.78
N GLN A 64 0.27 4.18 15.24
CA GLN A 64 1.41 4.59 14.39
C GLN A 64 2.73 4.59 15.18
N ARG A 65 2.71 5.07 16.42
CA ARG A 65 3.88 5.07 17.29
C ARG A 65 4.39 3.64 17.53
N ILE A 66 3.51 2.73 17.94
CA ILE A 66 3.86 1.32 18.19
C ILE A 66 4.38 0.68 16.90
N ARG A 67 3.68 0.85 15.77
CA ARG A 67 4.11 0.32 14.48
C ARG A 67 5.50 0.79 14.09
N ALA A 68 5.82 2.07 14.29
CA ALA A 68 7.14 2.60 14.00
C ALA A 68 8.22 2.02 14.94
N LEU A 69 7.90 1.87 16.24
CA LEU A 69 8.80 1.29 17.23
C LEU A 69 9.08 -0.20 16.98
N ASP A 70 8.08 -0.95 16.51
CA ASP A 70 8.20 -2.39 16.26
C ASP A 70 8.80 -2.72 14.88
N THR A 71 8.88 -1.73 13.98
CA THR A 71 9.48 -1.93 12.66
C THR A 71 10.99 -1.79 12.73
N ALA A 72 11.75 -2.78 12.28
CA ALA A 72 13.21 -2.73 12.24
C ALA A 72 13.72 -1.54 11.40
N SER A 73 14.86 -0.97 11.79
CA SER A 73 15.48 0.17 11.08
C SER A 73 15.77 -0.14 9.63
N GLU A 74 16.24 -1.34 9.35
CA GLU A 74 16.52 -1.85 8.00
C GLU A 74 15.28 -1.86 7.12
N ASN A 75 14.12 -2.22 7.69
CA ASN A 75 12.85 -2.23 6.98
C ASN A 75 12.37 -0.81 6.66
N LEU A 76 12.52 0.13 7.60
CA LEU A 76 12.15 1.53 7.36
C LEU A 76 12.99 2.14 6.22
N VAL A 77 14.30 1.93 6.25
CA VAL A 77 15.21 2.38 5.18
C VAL A 77 14.92 1.65 3.87
N GLY A 78 14.65 0.34 3.94
CA GLY A 78 14.28 -0.47 2.77
C GLY A 78 13.00 0.01 2.10
N ILE A 79 11.96 0.33 2.87
CA ILE A 79 10.70 0.89 2.37
C ILE A 79 10.96 2.26 1.71
N ALA A 80 11.72 3.16 2.37
CA ALA A 80 12.06 4.46 1.80
C ALA A 80 12.80 4.31 0.47
N ARG A 81 13.76 3.37 0.38
CA ARG A 81 14.47 3.07 -0.87
C ARG A 81 13.55 2.54 -1.96
N ILE A 82 12.64 1.62 -1.63
CA ILE A 82 11.65 1.11 -2.57
C ILE A 82 10.78 2.26 -3.07
N LEU A 83 10.20 3.06 -2.18
CA LEU A 83 9.33 4.17 -2.54
C LEU A 83 10.02 5.20 -3.43
N SER A 84 11.29 5.55 -3.13
CA SER A 84 12.06 6.50 -3.95
C SER A 84 12.43 5.96 -5.35
N GLN A 85 12.40 4.64 -5.54
CA GLN A 85 12.76 3.97 -6.79
C GLN A 85 11.55 3.42 -7.53
N LEU A 86 10.34 3.57 -6.99
CA LEU A 86 9.12 3.06 -7.61
C LEU A 86 9.00 3.52 -9.07
N ARG A 87 8.71 2.56 -9.92
CA ARG A 87 8.32 2.78 -11.31
C ARG A 87 7.11 1.91 -11.56
N PRO A 88 5.94 2.49 -11.66
CA PRO A 88 4.72 1.75 -11.97
C PRO A 88 4.86 1.02 -13.30
N ASP A 89 4.40 -0.20 -13.35
CA ASP A 89 4.40 -1.01 -14.56
C ASP A 89 3.01 -1.62 -14.79
N THR A 90 2.01 -0.74 -14.84
CA THR A 90 0.61 -1.09 -15.07
C THR A 90 0.43 -1.89 -16.37
N PRO A 91 1.07 -1.51 -17.51
CA PRO A 91 0.98 -2.31 -18.73
C PRO A 91 1.53 -3.73 -18.59
N ALA A 92 2.64 -3.92 -17.88
CA ALA A 92 3.19 -5.25 -17.67
C ALA A 92 2.30 -6.09 -16.74
N LEU A 93 1.68 -5.49 -15.73
CA LEU A 93 0.71 -6.19 -14.89
C LEU A 93 -0.53 -6.58 -15.71
N ALA A 94 -1.08 -5.69 -16.50
CA ALA A 94 -2.19 -5.98 -17.39
C ALA A 94 -1.89 -7.13 -18.37
N ALA A 95 -0.69 -7.14 -18.95
CA ALA A 95 -0.25 -8.16 -19.88
C ALA A 95 -0.11 -9.55 -19.27
N THR A 96 -0.10 -9.69 -17.93
CA THR A 96 -0.04 -11.00 -17.27
C THR A 96 -1.33 -11.81 -17.41
N GLY A 97 -2.46 -11.15 -17.62
CA GLY A 97 -3.79 -11.76 -17.61
C GLY A 97 -4.25 -12.24 -16.22
N VAL A 98 -3.48 -11.97 -15.16
CA VAL A 98 -3.89 -12.28 -13.78
C VAL A 98 -5.02 -11.33 -13.37
N PRO A 99 -6.16 -11.85 -12.88
CA PRO A 99 -7.26 -11.02 -12.40
C PRO A 99 -6.81 -10.01 -11.36
N VAL A 100 -7.22 -8.74 -11.50
CA VAL A 100 -6.86 -7.66 -10.58
C VAL A 100 -8.10 -7.07 -9.92
N HIS A 101 -7.98 -6.75 -8.65
CA HIS A 101 -8.93 -6.01 -7.85
C HIS A 101 -8.26 -4.73 -7.32
N VAL A 102 -8.86 -3.58 -7.57
CA VAL A 102 -8.42 -2.30 -6.99
C VAL A 102 -9.43 -1.92 -5.90
N LEU A 103 -8.97 -1.88 -4.66
CA LEU A 103 -9.79 -1.66 -3.47
C LEU A 103 -9.22 -0.49 -2.67
N TYR A 104 -10.02 0.56 -2.42
CA TYR A 104 -9.53 1.76 -1.77
C TYR A 104 -10.62 2.53 -1.02
N GLY A 105 -10.20 3.48 -0.18
CA GLY A 105 -11.09 4.43 0.49
C GLY A 105 -11.28 5.72 -0.32
N ASP A 106 -12.51 6.26 -0.39
CA ASP A 106 -12.80 7.48 -1.15
C ASP A 106 -12.35 8.78 -0.45
N GLN A 107 -11.83 8.66 0.78
CA GLN A 107 -11.24 9.75 1.54
C GLN A 107 -9.72 9.56 1.74
N ASP A 108 -9.08 8.81 0.83
CA ASP A 108 -7.63 8.60 0.88
C ASP A 108 -6.90 9.92 0.55
N GLU A 109 -6.22 10.48 1.55
CA GLU A 109 -5.43 11.70 1.42
C GLU A 109 -3.98 11.44 1.01
N ILE A 110 -3.54 10.18 1.00
CA ILE A 110 -2.18 9.80 0.56
C ILE A 110 -2.14 9.58 -0.95
N TRP A 111 -3.13 8.87 -1.50
CA TRP A 111 -3.33 8.71 -2.93
C TRP A 111 -4.70 9.25 -3.34
N PRO A 112 -4.78 10.18 -4.29
CA PRO A 112 -6.07 10.66 -4.80
C PRO A 112 -6.94 9.50 -5.30
N PRO A 113 -8.20 9.40 -4.87
CA PRO A 113 -9.12 8.35 -5.31
C PRO A 113 -9.26 8.21 -6.83
N SER A 114 -9.13 9.33 -7.57
CA SER A 114 -9.14 9.33 -9.04
C SER A 114 -8.02 8.48 -9.65
N TRP A 115 -6.85 8.40 -9.01
CA TRP A 115 -5.73 7.60 -9.49
C TRP A 115 -5.98 6.09 -9.38
N TYR A 116 -6.71 5.67 -8.34
CA TYR A 116 -7.14 4.27 -8.22
C TYR A 116 -8.17 3.90 -9.30
N ALA A 117 -9.12 4.80 -9.55
CA ALA A 117 -10.12 4.59 -10.61
C ALA A 117 -9.48 4.50 -12.01
N GLU A 118 -8.52 5.38 -12.30
CA GLU A 118 -7.75 5.32 -13.55
C GLU A 118 -6.95 4.02 -13.67
N GLU A 119 -6.30 3.58 -12.59
CA GLU A 119 -5.56 2.32 -12.60
C GLU A 119 -6.48 1.11 -12.76
N ALA A 120 -7.63 1.12 -12.10
CA ALA A 120 -8.63 0.06 -12.28
C ALA A 120 -9.11 -0.01 -13.74
N ALA A 121 -9.34 1.14 -14.38
CA ALA A 121 -9.73 1.20 -15.78
C ALA A 121 -8.62 0.68 -16.72
N ASP A 122 -7.38 1.11 -16.51
CA ASP A 122 -6.22 0.69 -17.32
C ASP A 122 -5.91 -0.82 -17.20
N LEU A 123 -6.18 -1.39 -16.01
CA LEU A 123 -6.00 -2.82 -15.76
C LEU A 123 -7.20 -3.66 -16.17
N GLY A 124 -8.34 -3.06 -16.51
CA GLY A 124 -9.62 -3.75 -16.62
C GLY A 124 -10.01 -4.44 -15.31
N ALA A 125 -9.60 -3.91 -14.18
CA ALA A 125 -9.74 -4.52 -12.87
C ALA A 125 -11.14 -4.37 -12.31
N ARG A 126 -11.53 -5.27 -11.36
CA ARG A 126 -12.66 -4.97 -10.49
C ARG A 126 -12.30 -3.80 -9.59
N GLU A 127 -13.15 -2.79 -9.54
CA GLU A 127 -13.03 -1.67 -8.63
C GLU A 127 -13.99 -1.82 -7.45
N SER A 128 -13.50 -1.56 -6.23
CA SER A 128 -14.33 -1.47 -5.02
C SER A 128 -13.91 -0.28 -4.17
N VAL A 129 -14.90 0.49 -3.73
CA VAL A 129 -14.68 1.74 -3.01
C VAL A 129 -15.29 1.66 -1.61
N ILE A 130 -14.45 1.82 -0.59
CA ILE A 130 -14.88 1.91 0.81
C ILE A 130 -15.26 3.36 1.10
N ARG A 131 -16.57 3.61 1.22
CA ARG A 131 -17.12 4.95 1.46
C ARG A 131 -16.73 5.48 2.84
N GLY A 132 -16.15 6.68 2.87
CA GLY A 132 -15.63 7.32 4.09
C GLY A 132 -14.27 6.76 4.53
N GLY A 133 -13.71 5.79 3.82
CA GLY A 133 -12.40 5.21 4.14
C GLY A 133 -11.25 6.09 3.69
N ALA A 134 -10.27 6.31 4.59
CA ALA A 134 -8.99 6.93 4.29
C ALA A 134 -7.96 5.89 3.82
N HIS A 135 -6.67 6.23 3.80
CA HIS A 135 -5.58 5.35 3.33
C HIS A 135 -5.50 3.98 4.03
N SER A 136 -5.91 3.89 5.28
CA SER A 136 -5.97 2.63 6.03
C SER A 136 -7.41 2.15 6.22
N ALA A 137 -8.20 2.14 5.16
CA ALA A 137 -9.63 1.86 5.18
C ALA A 137 -9.98 0.49 5.80
N GLN A 138 -9.10 -0.52 5.73
CA GLN A 138 -9.28 -1.82 6.38
C GLN A 138 -9.34 -1.74 7.91
N LEU A 139 -8.73 -0.73 8.50
CA LEU A 139 -8.76 -0.51 9.95
C LEU A 139 -10.01 0.28 10.38
N GLN A 140 -10.49 1.15 9.51
CA GLN A 140 -11.67 1.97 9.75
C GLN A 140 -12.97 1.19 9.47
N PHE A 141 -12.97 0.37 8.42
CA PHE A 141 -14.13 -0.36 7.90
C PHE A 141 -13.78 -1.84 7.64
N PRO A 142 -13.34 -2.61 8.65
CA PRO A 142 -12.84 -3.98 8.46
C PRO A 142 -13.87 -4.93 7.86
N GLN A 143 -15.15 -4.77 8.20
CA GLN A 143 -16.21 -5.61 7.67
C GLN A 143 -16.42 -5.37 6.17
N GLN A 144 -16.54 -4.11 5.75
CA GLN A 144 -16.75 -3.76 4.35
C GLN A 144 -15.54 -4.15 3.50
N TRP A 145 -14.32 -3.97 4.04
CA TRP A 145 -13.10 -4.44 3.40
C TRP A 145 -13.12 -5.96 3.18
N ALA A 146 -13.48 -6.72 4.22
CA ALA A 146 -13.56 -8.17 4.16
C ALA A 146 -14.63 -8.66 3.17
N GLU A 147 -15.79 -8.00 3.12
CA GLU A 147 -16.86 -8.31 2.16
C GLU A 147 -16.41 -8.12 0.71
N PHE A 148 -15.77 -7.01 0.39
CA PHE A 148 -15.27 -6.76 -0.96
C PHE A 148 -14.16 -7.74 -1.36
N ALA A 149 -13.20 -7.98 -0.47
CA ALA A 149 -12.09 -8.89 -0.73
C ALA A 149 -12.58 -10.33 -0.91
N SER A 150 -13.42 -10.84 0.00
CA SER A 150 -13.93 -12.21 -0.05
C SER A 150 -14.84 -12.45 -1.24
N SER A 151 -15.70 -11.48 -1.59
CA SER A 151 -16.53 -11.56 -2.79
C SER A 151 -15.69 -11.67 -4.05
N TYR A 152 -14.65 -10.84 -4.16
CA TYR A 152 -13.74 -10.91 -5.31
C TYR A 152 -13.02 -12.25 -5.40
N TRP A 153 -12.47 -12.74 -4.31
CA TRP A 153 -11.76 -14.02 -4.30
C TRP A 153 -12.68 -15.20 -4.62
N ALA A 154 -13.91 -15.19 -4.11
CA ALA A 154 -14.89 -16.22 -4.44
C ALA A 154 -15.24 -16.24 -5.95
N ASP A 155 -15.35 -15.08 -6.58
CA ASP A 155 -15.59 -14.99 -8.02
C ASP A 155 -14.40 -15.47 -8.85
N VAL A 156 -13.16 -15.22 -8.39
CA VAL A 156 -11.95 -15.76 -9.00
C VAL A 156 -11.92 -17.29 -8.88
N GLU A 157 -12.15 -17.81 -7.68
CA GLU A 157 -12.11 -19.27 -7.41
C GLU A 157 -13.21 -20.03 -8.16
N SER A 158 -14.39 -19.43 -8.33
CA SER A 158 -15.49 -20.04 -9.09
C SER A 158 -15.34 -19.94 -10.60
N GLY A 159 -14.33 -19.20 -11.10
CA GLY A 159 -14.16 -18.91 -12.52
C GLY A 159 -15.21 -17.95 -13.09
N ALA A 160 -15.95 -17.23 -12.22
CA ALA A 160 -16.94 -16.25 -12.65
C ALA A 160 -16.31 -15.00 -13.30
N LEU A 161 -15.04 -14.71 -12.99
CA LEU A 161 -14.25 -13.68 -13.65
C LEU A 161 -13.48 -14.29 -14.84
N VAL A 162 -14.21 -14.58 -15.92
CA VAL A 162 -13.59 -14.94 -17.20
C VAL A 162 -13.26 -13.63 -17.92
N TRP A 163 -11.98 -13.31 -18.02
CA TRP A 163 -11.52 -12.21 -18.84
C TRP A 163 -11.61 -12.62 -20.32
N SER A 164 -12.40 -11.88 -21.09
CA SER A 164 -12.35 -12.00 -22.55
C SER A 164 -10.96 -11.52 -23.00
N MET A 165 -10.13 -12.45 -23.47
CA MET A 165 -8.89 -12.15 -24.17
C MET A 165 -9.19 -11.43 -25.47
#